data_a60644c854393cbcc5707bceb8a8384b
#
_entry.id   a60644c854393cbcc5707bceb8a8384b
#
_cell.length_a   1.000
_cell.length_b   1.000
_cell.length_c   1.000
_cell.angle_alpha   90.00
_cell.angle_beta   90.00
_cell.angle_gamma   90.00
#
_symmetry.space_group_name_H-M   'P 1'
#
loop_
_entity.id
_entity.type
_entity.pdbx_description
1 polymer ?
#
loop_
_entity_poly.entity_id
_entity_poly.type
_entity_poly.pdbx_seq_one_letter_code
_entity_poly.pdbx_strand_id
1 'polypeptide(L)'
;MPVALIIDDSDANRKLARVVLRADGFETVEAATGAEGVALAMEHVPDVILMDLRLPDMDGADAARSLKADERTARIPVVALSVMPVEESGEWLVSAGFAGWLAKPIRVGTFPDQVRSYCAGG
;
A
#
# COMPACT_ATOMS: atom_id res chain seq x y z
N MET A 1 1.64 17.67 -2.82
CA MET A 1 0.72 16.70 -2.20
C MET A 1 1.21 15.29 -2.46
N PRO A 2 1.38 14.46 -1.43
CA PRO A 2 1.81 13.09 -1.65
C PRO A 2 0.73 12.28 -2.35
N VAL A 3 1.16 11.30 -3.14
CA VAL A 3 0.28 10.40 -3.88
C VAL A 3 0.35 9.01 -3.23
N ALA A 4 -0.79 8.47 -2.85
CA ALA A 4 -0.90 7.11 -2.31
C ALA A 4 -1.62 6.21 -3.31
N LEU A 5 -1.03 5.07 -3.62
CA LEU A 5 -1.67 4.04 -4.43
C LEU A 5 -2.25 3.00 -3.47
N ILE A 6 -3.55 2.75 -3.59
CA ILE A 6 -4.27 1.81 -2.73
C ILE A 6 -4.63 0.57 -3.55
N ILE A 7 -4.05 -0.57 -3.19
CA ILE A 7 -4.29 -1.83 -3.87
C ILE A 7 -5.04 -2.77 -2.93
N ASP A 8 -6.33 -2.94 -3.18
CA ASP A 8 -7.22 -3.75 -2.34
C ASP A 8 -8.42 -4.14 -3.19
N ASP A 9 -8.84 -5.40 -3.15
CA ASP A 9 -9.98 -5.88 -3.93
C ASP A 9 -11.33 -5.46 -3.36
N SER A 10 -11.36 -4.97 -2.14
CA SER A 10 -12.59 -4.50 -1.50
C SER A 10 -12.87 -3.04 -1.85
N ASP A 11 -13.99 -2.79 -2.53
CA ASP A 11 -14.41 -1.42 -2.85
C ASP A 11 -14.60 -0.58 -1.60
N ALA A 12 -15.16 -1.19 -0.54
CA ALA A 12 -15.40 -0.49 0.72
C ALA A 12 -14.09 -0.06 1.39
N ASN A 13 -13.08 -0.93 1.38
CA ASN A 13 -11.77 -0.61 1.96
C ASN A 13 -11.07 0.48 1.16
N ARG A 14 -11.10 0.39 -0.18
CA ARG A 14 -10.51 1.43 -1.03
C ARG A 14 -11.19 2.78 -0.80
N LYS A 15 -12.52 2.78 -0.73
CA LYS A 15 -13.28 4.01 -0.50
C LYS A 15 -12.91 4.65 0.84
N LEU A 16 -12.85 3.85 1.89
CA LEU A 16 -12.50 4.36 3.22
C LEU A 16 -11.10 4.97 3.22
N ALA A 17 -10.12 4.27 2.68
CA ALA A 17 -8.75 4.76 2.60
C ALA A 17 -8.68 6.05 1.77
N ARG A 18 -9.35 6.09 0.62
CA ARG A 18 -9.39 7.26 -0.24
C ARG A 18 -9.98 8.48 0.48
N VAL A 19 -11.14 8.31 1.10
CA VAL A 19 -11.83 9.43 1.79
C VAL A 19 -10.95 9.98 2.91
N VAL A 20 -10.39 9.10 3.72
CA VAL A 20 -9.57 9.50 4.87
C VAL A 20 -8.27 10.17 4.42
N LEU A 21 -7.60 9.62 3.41
CA LEU A 21 -6.35 10.18 2.92
C LEU A 21 -6.55 11.50 2.19
N ARG A 22 -7.58 11.60 1.34
CA ARG A 22 -7.86 12.85 0.64
C ARG A 22 -8.21 13.98 1.60
N ALA A 23 -8.91 13.67 2.67
CA ALA A 23 -9.23 14.66 3.70
C ALA A 23 -7.97 15.21 4.37
N ASP A 24 -6.87 14.44 4.34
CA ASP A 24 -5.60 14.83 4.95
C ASP A 24 -4.56 15.33 3.93
N GLY A 25 -4.99 15.65 2.72
CA GLY A 25 -4.13 16.26 1.71
C GLY A 25 -3.44 15.31 0.75
N PHE A 26 -3.78 14.02 0.74
CA PHE A 26 -3.24 13.07 -0.22
C PHE A 26 -4.01 13.08 -1.53
N GLU A 27 -3.29 12.85 -2.62
CA GLU A 27 -3.90 12.39 -3.86
C GLU A 27 -3.91 10.87 -3.82
N THR A 28 -4.93 10.23 -4.37
CA THR A 28 -5.07 8.78 -4.31
C THR A 28 -5.29 8.18 -5.69
N VAL A 29 -4.69 7.00 -5.91
CA VAL A 29 -4.91 6.17 -7.08
C VAL A 29 -5.32 4.80 -6.53
N GLU A 30 -6.23 4.10 -7.21
CA GLU A 30 -6.77 2.84 -6.70
C GLU A 30 -6.62 1.71 -7.71
N ALA A 31 -6.37 0.51 -7.20
CA ALA A 31 -6.33 -0.72 -7.98
C ALA A 31 -7.04 -1.83 -7.22
N ALA A 32 -7.76 -2.68 -7.93
CA ALA A 32 -8.48 -3.81 -7.35
C ALA A 32 -7.70 -5.13 -7.45
N THR A 33 -6.64 -5.17 -8.25
CA THR A 33 -5.82 -6.37 -8.45
C THR A 33 -4.34 -6.02 -8.34
N GLY A 34 -3.52 -7.05 -8.13
CA GLY A 34 -2.08 -6.87 -8.06
C GLY A 34 -1.49 -6.40 -9.39
N ALA A 35 -1.94 -6.98 -10.51
CA ALA A 35 -1.45 -6.59 -11.83
C ALA A 35 -1.76 -5.13 -12.15
N GLU A 36 -2.98 -4.70 -11.87
CA GLU A 36 -3.37 -3.30 -12.05
C GLU A 36 -2.55 -2.37 -11.15
N GLY A 37 -2.35 -2.78 -9.90
CA GLY A 37 -1.56 -2.02 -8.93
C GLY A 37 -0.13 -1.82 -9.38
N VAL A 38 0.52 -2.87 -9.87
CA VAL A 38 1.90 -2.78 -10.38
C VAL A 38 1.96 -1.83 -11.58
N ALA A 39 1.03 -1.97 -12.53
CA ALA A 39 0.98 -1.10 -13.71
C ALA A 39 0.79 0.37 -13.32
N LEU A 40 -0.12 0.65 -12.39
CA LEU A 40 -0.38 2.03 -11.95
C LEU A 40 0.80 2.60 -11.17
N ALA A 41 1.50 1.77 -10.40
CA ALA A 41 2.70 2.22 -9.69
C ALA A 41 3.79 2.67 -10.67
N MET A 42 3.97 1.94 -11.76
CA MET A 42 4.95 2.30 -12.79
C MET A 42 4.56 3.57 -13.53
N GLU A 43 3.26 3.77 -13.76
CA GLU A 43 2.75 4.94 -14.47
C GLU A 43 2.79 6.21 -13.60
N HIS A 44 2.31 6.11 -12.36
CA HIS A 44 2.15 7.28 -11.49
C HIS A 44 3.32 7.54 -10.56
N VAL A 45 4.15 6.55 -10.30
CA VAL A 45 5.28 6.62 -9.35
C VAL A 45 4.84 7.29 -8.04
N PRO A 46 3.91 6.66 -7.29
CA PRO A 46 3.39 7.28 -6.06
C PRO A 46 4.44 7.39 -4.96
N ASP A 47 4.11 8.16 -3.93
CA ASP A 47 4.99 8.33 -2.77
C ASP A 47 4.91 7.17 -1.79
N VAL A 48 3.81 6.42 -1.82
CA VAL A 48 3.59 5.26 -0.97
C VAL A 48 2.58 4.33 -1.63
N ILE A 49 2.76 3.04 -1.43
CA ILE A 49 1.83 2.01 -1.91
C ILE A 49 1.25 1.29 -0.70
N LEU A 50 -0.08 1.26 -0.60
CA LEU A 50 -0.80 0.52 0.43
C LEU A 50 -1.37 -0.72 -0.23
N MET A 51 -0.96 -1.91 0.22
CA MET A 51 -1.27 -3.15 -0.47
C MET A 51 -1.85 -4.20 0.44
N ASP A 52 -3.05 -4.69 0.08
CA ASP A 52 -3.63 -5.85 0.72
C ASP A 52 -2.75 -7.07 0.44
N LEU A 53 -2.56 -7.93 1.42
CA LEU A 53 -1.78 -9.15 1.25
C LEU A 53 -2.52 -10.21 0.44
N ARG A 54 -3.84 -10.15 0.41
CA ARG A 54 -4.68 -11.10 -0.33
C ARG A 54 -5.37 -10.42 -1.50
N LEU A 55 -4.77 -10.56 -2.66
CA LEU A 55 -5.34 -10.03 -3.89
C LEU A 55 -5.91 -11.17 -4.74
N PRO A 56 -6.92 -10.92 -5.60
CA PRO A 56 -7.57 -11.99 -6.35
C PRO A 56 -6.68 -12.68 -7.38
N ASP A 57 -5.68 -11.99 -7.89
CA ASP A 57 -4.81 -12.48 -8.97
C ASP A 57 -3.42 -12.91 -8.49
N MET A 58 -2.99 -12.47 -7.31
CA MET A 58 -1.66 -12.81 -6.78
C MET A 58 -1.58 -12.48 -5.29
N ASP A 59 -0.57 -13.03 -4.63
CA ASP A 59 -0.26 -12.63 -3.26
C ASP A 59 0.36 -11.23 -3.25
N GLY A 60 0.10 -10.46 -2.21
CA GLY A 60 0.70 -9.14 -2.05
C GLY A 60 2.23 -9.20 -2.07
N ALA A 61 2.82 -10.29 -1.55
CA ALA A 61 4.27 -10.48 -1.57
C ALA A 61 4.82 -10.55 -3.00
N ASP A 62 4.12 -11.22 -3.91
CA ASP A 62 4.53 -11.31 -5.31
C ASP A 62 4.47 -9.95 -5.99
N ALA A 63 3.41 -9.19 -5.72
CA ALA A 63 3.29 -7.84 -6.25
C ALA A 63 4.42 -6.94 -5.71
N ALA A 64 4.73 -7.05 -4.42
CA ALA A 64 5.82 -6.27 -3.81
C ALA A 64 7.16 -6.61 -4.44
N ARG A 65 7.44 -7.90 -4.71
CA ARG A 65 8.68 -8.31 -5.38
C ARG A 65 8.78 -7.72 -6.77
N SER A 66 7.67 -7.71 -7.52
CA SER A 66 7.64 -7.10 -8.86
C SER A 66 7.97 -5.63 -8.80
N LEU A 67 7.42 -4.92 -7.82
CA LEU A 67 7.69 -3.49 -7.63
C LEU A 67 9.15 -3.23 -7.26
N LYS A 68 9.72 -4.05 -6.41
CA LYS A 68 11.12 -3.90 -5.98
C LYS A 68 12.11 -4.29 -7.06
N ALA A 69 11.70 -5.11 -8.02
CA ALA A 69 12.56 -5.54 -9.13
C ALA A 69 12.66 -4.49 -10.25
N ASP A 70 11.77 -3.52 -10.30
CA ASP A 70 11.76 -2.48 -11.34
C ASP A 70 12.35 -1.17 -10.78
N GLU A 71 13.31 -0.60 -11.49
CA GLU A 71 13.98 0.64 -11.06
C GLU A 71 13.02 1.81 -10.84
N ARG A 72 11.94 1.87 -11.59
CA ARG A 72 10.96 2.96 -11.49
C ARG A 72 10.21 2.94 -10.17
N THR A 73 10.05 1.75 -9.57
CA THR A 73 9.23 1.56 -8.37
C THR A 73 10.00 1.03 -7.17
N ALA A 74 11.27 0.64 -7.34
CA ALA A 74 12.05 0.00 -6.28
C ALA A 74 12.19 0.86 -5.01
N ARG A 75 12.17 2.17 -5.14
CA ARG A 75 12.33 3.09 -4.01
C ARG A 75 11.03 3.46 -3.31
N ILE A 76 9.90 3.10 -3.90
CA ILE A 76 8.59 3.44 -3.33
C ILE A 76 8.33 2.54 -2.13
N PRO A 77 8.05 3.08 -0.94
CA PRO A 77 7.71 2.23 0.20
C PRO A 77 6.37 1.53 -0.03
N VAL A 78 6.37 0.22 0.17
CA VAL A 78 5.17 -0.61 0.06
C VAL A 78 4.77 -1.02 1.47
N VAL A 79 3.56 -0.64 1.88
CA VAL A 79 3.06 -0.91 3.21
C VAL A 79 1.92 -1.93 3.11
N ALA A 80 2.03 -3.03 3.86
CA ALA A 80 1.01 -4.06 3.85
C ALA A 80 -0.20 -3.64 4.68
N LEU A 81 -1.40 -3.95 4.18
CA LEU A 81 -2.63 -3.84 4.95
C LEU A 81 -3.04 -5.25 5.33
N SER A 82 -3.16 -5.54 6.62
CA SER A 82 -3.35 -6.91 7.09
C SER A 82 -4.25 -7.00 8.31
N VAL A 83 -5.08 -8.03 8.36
CA VAL A 83 -5.84 -8.40 9.56
C VAL A 83 -5.06 -9.35 10.46
N MET A 84 -3.89 -9.84 10.00
CA MET A 84 -3.08 -10.80 10.74
C MET A 84 -2.30 -10.13 11.87
N PRO A 85 -2.02 -10.85 12.96
CA PRO A 85 -1.16 -10.31 14.01
C PRO A 85 0.20 -9.92 13.46
N VAL A 86 0.66 -8.75 13.83
CA VAL A 86 1.91 -8.16 13.37
C VAL A 86 3.10 -9.07 13.69
N GLU A 87 3.11 -9.64 14.88
CA GLU A 87 4.20 -10.48 15.38
C GLU A 87 4.44 -11.72 14.53
N GLU A 88 3.39 -12.25 13.92
CA GLU A 88 3.48 -13.45 13.10
C GLU A 88 3.98 -13.17 11.70
N SER A 89 3.78 -11.95 11.20
CA SER A 89 4.07 -11.61 9.80
C SER A 89 5.25 -10.66 9.60
N GLY A 90 5.77 -10.06 10.67
CA GLY A 90 6.75 -8.98 10.57
C GLY A 90 8.00 -9.32 9.76
N GLU A 91 8.70 -10.39 10.11
CA GLU A 91 9.93 -10.78 9.41
C GLU A 91 9.67 -11.16 7.96
N TRP A 92 8.58 -11.89 7.73
CA TRP A 92 8.19 -12.32 6.39
C TRP A 92 7.90 -11.13 5.50
N LEU A 93 7.19 -10.13 6.01
CA LEU A 93 6.87 -8.93 5.25
C LEU A 93 8.12 -8.15 4.88
N VAL A 94 9.04 -7.96 5.81
CA VAL A 94 10.30 -7.27 5.53
C VAL A 94 11.10 -8.03 4.47
N SER A 95 11.17 -9.36 4.57
CA SER A 95 11.86 -10.21 3.59
C SER A 95 11.24 -10.09 2.20
N ALA A 96 9.94 -9.87 2.11
CA ALA A 96 9.24 -9.71 0.83
C ALA A 96 9.42 -8.31 0.24
N GLY A 97 10.01 -7.38 0.96
CA GLY A 97 10.26 -6.01 0.48
C GLY A 97 9.30 -4.96 0.99
N PHE A 98 8.42 -5.29 1.94
CA PHE A 98 7.54 -4.30 2.54
C PHE A 98 8.30 -3.40 3.51
N ALA A 99 7.97 -2.11 3.50
CA ALA A 99 8.53 -1.14 4.44
C ALA A 99 7.92 -1.29 5.83
N GLY A 100 6.70 -1.84 5.90
CA GLY A 100 6.00 -2.06 7.15
C GLY A 100 4.60 -2.56 6.89
N TRP A 101 3.76 -2.46 7.88
CA TRP A 101 2.37 -2.91 7.80
C TRP A 101 1.47 -2.03 8.63
N LEU A 102 0.17 -2.01 8.27
CA LEU A 102 -0.88 -1.34 9.03
C LEU A 102 -2.01 -2.33 9.24
N ALA A 103 -2.60 -2.30 10.42
CA ALA A 103 -3.67 -3.24 10.76
C ALA A 103 -4.99 -2.84 10.11
N LYS A 104 -5.80 -3.82 9.75
CA LYS A 104 -7.20 -3.65 9.36
C LYS A 104 -8.07 -3.97 10.56
N PRO A 105 -9.19 -3.29 10.76
CA PRO A 105 -9.73 -2.19 9.94
C PRO A 105 -8.93 -0.89 10.09
N ILE A 106 -8.99 -0.07 9.06
CA ILE A 106 -8.34 1.25 9.06
C ILE A 106 -8.97 2.13 10.14
N ARG A 107 -8.11 2.78 10.92
CA ARG A 107 -8.56 3.73 11.95
C ARG A 107 -8.46 5.14 11.41
N VAL A 108 -9.61 5.78 11.25
CA VAL A 108 -9.71 7.12 10.63
C VAL A 108 -8.80 8.14 11.30
N GLY A 109 -8.71 8.11 12.64
CA GLY A 109 -7.95 9.11 13.38
C GLY A 109 -6.43 9.00 13.29
N THR A 110 -5.89 7.81 12.99
CA THR A 110 -4.45 7.57 12.98
C THR A 110 -3.89 7.18 11.62
N PHE A 111 -4.74 6.69 10.73
CA PHE A 111 -4.31 6.16 9.44
C PHE A 111 -3.53 7.17 8.59
N PRO A 112 -4.00 8.42 8.40
CA PRO A 112 -3.25 9.38 7.58
C PRO A 112 -1.84 9.64 8.08
N ASP A 113 -1.67 9.77 9.39
CA ASP A 113 -0.34 10.02 9.99
C ASP A 113 0.56 8.81 9.82
N GLN A 114 0.00 7.59 9.99
CA GLN A 114 0.75 6.36 9.78
C GLN A 114 1.23 6.24 8.33
N VAL A 115 0.34 6.52 7.37
CA VAL A 115 0.69 6.49 5.95
C VAL A 115 1.75 7.54 5.64
N ARG A 116 1.59 8.76 6.16
CA ARG A 116 2.53 9.85 5.93
C ARG A 116 3.93 9.50 6.44
N SER A 117 4.03 8.78 7.54
CA SER A 117 5.32 8.37 8.10
C SER A 117 6.11 7.45 7.16
N TYR A 118 5.43 6.76 6.26
CA TYR A 118 6.08 5.88 5.28
C TYR A 118 6.39 6.55 3.95
N CYS A 119 5.85 7.73 3.68
CA CYS A 119 6.03 8.38 2.39
C CYS A 119 7.49 8.66 2.09
N ALA A 120 7.90 8.39 0.83
CA ALA A 120 9.25 8.66 0.37
C ALA A 120 9.51 10.17 0.42
N GLY A 121 10.61 10.56 1.02
CA GLY A 121 10.99 11.96 1.14
C GLY A 121 10.18 12.77 2.14
N GLY A 122 9.30 12.09 2.86
CA GLY A 122 8.46 12.75 3.87
C GLY A 122 9.14 12.84 5.21
#